data_8a88690f9e57775de8b462d9ee351afa
#
_entry.id   8a88690f9e57775de8b462d9ee351afa
#
_cell.length_a   1.000
_cell.length_b   1.000
_cell.length_c   1.000
_cell.angle_alpha   90.00
_cell.angle_beta   90.00
_cell.angle_gamma   90.00
#
_symmetry.space_group_name_H-M   'P 1'
#
loop_
_entity.id
_entity.type
_entity.pdbx_description
1 polymer ?
#
loop_
_entity_poly.entity_id
_entity_poly.type
_entity_poly.pdbx_seq_one_letter_code
_entity_poly.pdbx_strand_id
1 'polypeptide(L)'
;MSKRFALLPVSVASFIAAGVLSFGLIGGQPDAFAQSAGAGAGAGRGVMLPDFSELVEKEGASVVNVSTKARSAGRGGAASPEDNEQFYEFFRRFMPPDALPLPRQSPQNPQNPRRNPRAPSAPSPDAPLRDVGQGSGFIISSDGYIITNRHVVVINGGMDASGRQQPAFADEVTVTLTDKREFKAKVVGADERTDVAVLKIDATGLPKVNIGNSDKLKVGEWVVAIGSPFGFENTVTAGIVSAKSRDTGDLAPFIQTDAAVNVGNSGGPLFSTRGEVVGVNSQIFTGNGGYLGISLAIPINTVMEVANQLMATGKVRRSRIGVALDPTPFSEDLAEALGLPKKDAGVMVANIEPNTPAEKAGLKARDVIQKVDGKAVKSIVDVQRIIFPKVPGTKVTLSVWRSGSVKEITLPVMEAPEEPNAPRVQKATPASPKGDKQDKSALKPNRLGLIVEEADEDDRKSLSITSGVIITEVSGPAAKIGLRPGDAILSLNTTEIKSPAQFNDLVAKLEDKKPVALLVKREDASARYLTLRPDAK
;
A
#
# COMPACT_ATOMS: atom_id res chain seq x y z
N MET A 1 0.65 16.01 58.65
CA MET A 1 2.10 16.03 58.59
C MET A 1 2.54 16.31 57.16
N SER A 2 2.90 17.56 56.92
CA SER A 2 3.25 18.14 55.63
C SER A 2 4.77 17.99 55.42
N LYS A 3 5.21 17.50 54.25
CA LYS A 3 6.59 17.65 53.80
C LYS A 3 6.59 18.36 52.46
N ARG A 4 6.99 19.63 52.52
CA ARG A 4 7.33 20.49 51.39
C ARG A 4 8.69 20.07 50.83
N PHE A 5 8.82 19.89 49.50
CA PHE A 5 10.11 19.86 48.83
C PHE A 5 10.31 21.20 48.13
N ALA A 6 11.48 21.79 48.39
CA ALA A 6 11.93 23.09 47.91
C ALA A 6 12.59 22.91 46.54
N LEU A 7 12.28 23.82 45.59
CA LEU A 7 12.95 24.03 44.35
C LEU A 7 14.16 24.93 44.53
N LEU A 8 15.31 24.52 44.05
CA LEU A 8 16.52 25.34 43.90
C LEU A 8 16.68 25.79 42.44
N PRO A 9 16.98 27.05 42.16
CA PRO A 9 17.25 27.53 40.81
C PRO A 9 18.74 27.33 40.44
N VAL A 10 18.98 26.84 39.22
CA VAL A 10 20.28 26.73 38.59
C VAL A 10 20.55 28.01 37.82
N SER A 11 21.58 28.75 38.25
CA SER A 11 22.09 29.95 37.59
C SER A 11 22.98 29.59 36.43
N VAL A 12 22.71 30.20 35.26
CA VAL A 12 23.59 30.17 34.09
C VAL A 12 24.58 31.32 34.22
N ALA A 13 25.88 31.02 34.33
CA ALA A 13 26.95 31.99 34.29
C ALA A 13 27.54 32.08 32.87
N SER A 14 27.45 33.26 32.28
CA SER A 14 28.09 33.62 31.01
C SER A 14 29.57 33.99 31.28
N PHE A 15 30.49 33.36 30.55
CA PHE A 15 31.89 33.82 30.49
C PHE A 15 32.11 34.58 29.19
N ILE A 16 32.36 35.90 29.33
CA ILE A 16 32.93 36.76 28.29
C ILE A 16 34.43 36.88 28.62
N ALA A 17 35.30 36.42 27.70
CA ALA A 17 36.72 36.68 27.77
C ALA A 17 37.10 37.70 26.70
N ALA A 18 37.44 38.91 27.14
CA ALA A 18 38.05 39.95 26.33
C ALA A 18 39.56 39.81 26.40
N GLY A 19 40.22 39.63 25.26
CA GLY A 19 41.67 39.68 25.12
C GLY A 19 42.11 40.96 24.40
N VAL A 20 42.85 41.80 25.08
CA VAL A 20 43.38 43.08 24.61
C VAL A 20 44.71 42.87 23.91
N LEU A 21 44.86 43.50 22.75
CA LEU A 21 46.05 43.59 21.92
C LEU A 21 47.16 44.48 22.60
N SER A 22 48.37 44.06 22.40
CA SER A 22 49.54 44.97 22.59
C SER A 22 50.31 45.14 21.29
N PHE A 23 50.51 46.40 20.92
CA PHE A 23 51.27 46.87 19.77
C PHE A 23 52.75 46.69 19.99
N GLY A 24 53.50 46.26 18.98
CA GLY A 24 54.95 46.34 18.88
C GLY A 24 55.37 46.71 17.47
N LEU A 25 55.72 47.94 17.25
CA LEU A 25 56.34 48.46 16.04
C LEU A 25 57.86 48.14 16.04
N ILE A 26 58.36 47.47 15.00
CA ILE A 26 59.75 47.61 14.55
C ILE A 26 59.74 47.54 13.02
N GLY A 27 60.27 48.59 12.40
CA GLY A 27 60.38 48.78 10.98
C GLY A 27 61.56 48.04 10.34
N GLY A 28 61.47 47.81 9.08
CA GLY A 28 62.57 47.30 8.23
C GLY A 28 61.99 46.98 6.81
N GLN A 29 62.24 47.86 5.87
CA GLN A 29 62.12 47.64 4.41
C GLN A 29 63.51 47.27 3.86
N PRO A 30 63.66 46.96 2.56
CA PRO A 30 62.88 46.12 1.65
C PRO A 30 63.76 45.03 1.01
N ASP A 31 63.20 44.07 0.27
CA ASP A 31 63.75 43.75 -1.06
C ASP A 31 62.80 42.80 -1.84
N ALA A 32 62.67 43.21 -3.05
CA ALA A 32 61.87 42.56 -4.07
C ALA A 32 62.44 41.21 -4.50
N PHE A 33 61.61 40.16 -4.42
CA PHE A 33 61.72 39.02 -5.33
C PHE A 33 60.34 38.74 -5.92
N ALA A 34 60.10 39.32 -7.09
CA ALA A 34 59.07 38.90 -7.98
C ALA A 34 59.49 37.55 -8.57
N GLN A 35 59.00 36.45 -8.00
CA GLN A 35 59.01 35.16 -8.68
C GLN A 35 57.62 34.93 -9.23
N SER A 36 57.51 34.93 -10.53
CA SER A 36 56.40 34.50 -11.34
C SER A 36 56.05 33.04 -11.01
N ALA A 37 55.14 32.84 -10.06
CA ALA A 37 54.48 31.57 -9.89
C ALA A 37 53.39 31.50 -10.96
N GLY A 38 53.61 30.59 -11.92
CA GLY A 38 52.72 30.33 -13.02
C GLY A 38 51.28 30.09 -12.54
N ALA A 39 50.39 30.74 -13.23
CA ALA A 39 48.96 30.57 -13.08
C ALA A 39 48.52 29.14 -13.44
N GLY A 40 48.61 28.26 -12.47
CA GLY A 40 47.83 27.04 -12.42
C GLY A 40 46.48 27.39 -11.81
N ALA A 41 45.65 28.10 -12.53
CA ALA A 41 44.26 28.24 -12.18
C ALA A 41 43.60 26.87 -12.30
N GLY A 42 43.68 26.08 -11.26
CA GLY A 42 42.72 25.04 -11.00
C GLY A 42 41.37 25.75 -10.90
N ALA A 43 40.67 25.85 -12.02
CA ALA A 43 39.29 26.24 -12.02
C ALA A 43 38.58 25.30 -11.06
N GLY A 44 38.37 25.76 -9.84
CA GLY A 44 37.41 25.11 -8.95
C GLY A 44 36.15 24.96 -9.76
N ARG A 45 35.77 23.77 -10.08
CA ARG A 45 34.44 23.48 -10.58
C ARG A 45 33.50 24.00 -9.50
N GLY A 46 33.05 25.23 -9.62
CA GLY A 46 31.96 25.75 -8.83
C GLY A 46 30.83 24.75 -8.99
N VAL A 47 30.40 24.15 -7.91
CA VAL A 47 29.20 23.33 -7.92
C VAL A 47 28.08 24.29 -8.31
N MET A 48 27.70 24.30 -9.58
CA MET A 48 26.53 25.05 -10.02
C MET A 48 25.33 24.41 -9.35
N LEU A 49 24.62 25.15 -8.51
CA LEU A 49 23.32 24.73 -7.99
C LEU A 49 22.38 24.55 -9.20
N PRO A 50 21.54 23.50 -9.17
CA PRO A 50 20.61 23.29 -10.27
C PRO A 50 19.62 24.45 -10.33
N ASP A 51 19.48 25.06 -11.52
CA ASP A 51 18.45 26.02 -11.86
C ASP A 51 17.38 25.28 -12.68
N PHE A 52 16.14 25.32 -12.24
CA PHE A 52 15.03 24.63 -12.87
C PHE A 52 14.09 25.58 -13.64
N SER A 53 14.41 26.87 -13.73
CA SER A 53 13.55 27.88 -14.36
C SER A 53 13.25 27.57 -15.83
N GLU A 54 14.27 27.22 -16.63
CA GLU A 54 14.10 26.83 -18.03
C GLU A 54 13.23 25.57 -18.18
N LEU A 55 13.39 24.59 -17.28
CA LEU A 55 12.57 23.38 -17.28
C LEU A 55 11.10 23.72 -17.02
N VAL A 56 10.85 24.57 -16.03
CA VAL A 56 9.49 24.98 -15.65
C VAL A 56 8.84 25.82 -16.77
N GLU A 57 9.57 26.74 -17.36
CA GLU A 57 9.08 27.55 -18.48
C GLU A 57 8.68 26.65 -19.68
N LYS A 58 9.49 25.67 -20.00
CA LYS A 58 9.28 24.78 -21.14
C LYS A 58 8.17 23.75 -20.89
N GLU A 59 8.21 23.05 -19.77
CA GLU A 59 7.34 21.89 -19.53
C GLU A 59 6.06 22.26 -18.74
N GLY A 60 6.05 23.40 -18.06
CA GLY A 60 4.93 23.83 -17.23
C GLY A 60 3.61 24.01 -17.98
N ALA A 61 3.67 24.41 -19.26
CA ALA A 61 2.48 24.53 -20.11
C ALA A 61 1.75 23.20 -20.36
N SER A 62 2.44 22.06 -20.17
CA SER A 62 1.89 20.71 -20.32
C SER A 62 1.21 20.19 -19.04
N VAL A 63 1.35 20.89 -17.91
CA VAL A 63 0.73 20.54 -16.62
C VAL A 63 -0.63 21.22 -16.51
N VAL A 64 -1.62 20.51 -16.02
CA VAL A 64 -3.00 20.97 -15.97
C VAL A 64 -3.59 20.79 -14.57
N ASN A 65 -4.55 21.64 -14.24
CA ASN A 65 -5.42 21.43 -13.09
C ASN A 65 -6.56 20.48 -13.48
N VAL A 66 -6.93 19.59 -12.57
CA VAL A 66 -8.07 18.66 -12.71
C VAL A 66 -9.00 18.90 -11.54
N SER A 67 -10.21 19.39 -11.80
CA SER A 67 -11.26 19.57 -10.81
C SER A 67 -12.44 18.64 -11.09
N THR A 68 -13.08 18.15 -10.03
CA THR A 68 -14.17 17.19 -10.14
C THR A 68 -15.38 17.64 -9.33
N LYS A 69 -16.57 17.44 -9.93
CA LYS A 69 -17.84 17.77 -9.28
C LYS A 69 -18.74 16.54 -9.26
N ALA A 70 -19.52 16.43 -8.21
CA ALA A 70 -20.52 15.39 -8.06
C ALA A 70 -21.81 15.90 -7.44
N ARG A 71 -22.91 15.17 -7.67
CA ARG A 71 -24.18 15.41 -7.03
C ARG A 71 -24.16 14.89 -5.61
N SER A 72 -24.43 15.74 -4.64
CA SER A 72 -24.55 15.37 -3.24
C SER A 72 -25.90 14.71 -2.98
N ALA A 73 -25.91 13.57 -2.30
CA ALA A 73 -27.14 13.01 -1.73
C ALA A 73 -27.69 14.01 -0.72
N GLY A 74 -28.87 14.57 -1.01
CA GLY A 74 -29.42 15.73 -0.28
C GLY A 74 -29.64 15.47 1.21
N ARG A 75 -28.80 16.06 2.04
CA ARG A 75 -29.17 16.58 3.35
C ARG A 75 -29.22 18.10 3.23
N GLY A 76 -30.44 18.65 3.18
CA GLY A 76 -30.63 20.08 3.22
C GLY A 76 -30.10 20.66 4.54
N GLY A 77 -29.12 21.52 4.44
CA GLY A 77 -28.55 22.25 5.58
C GLY A 77 -27.18 22.80 5.20
N ALA A 78 -26.89 24.02 5.66
CA ALA A 78 -25.63 24.75 5.45
C ALA A 78 -24.40 23.85 5.57
N ALA A 79 -23.33 24.18 4.81
CA ALA A 79 -22.05 23.49 4.80
C ALA A 79 -21.67 23.02 6.20
N SER A 80 -21.82 21.71 6.44
CA SER A 80 -21.46 21.12 7.71
C SER A 80 -19.98 20.75 7.68
N PRO A 81 -19.31 20.63 8.82
CA PRO A 81 -17.93 20.14 8.88
C PRO A 81 -17.74 18.77 8.22
N GLU A 82 -18.84 18.07 7.90
CA GLU A 82 -18.86 16.78 7.19
C GLU A 82 -18.54 16.90 5.68
N ASP A 83 -18.62 18.10 5.09
CA ASP A 83 -18.17 18.33 3.70
C ASP A 83 -16.63 18.25 3.57
N ASN A 84 -15.93 18.36 4.68
CA ASN A 84 -14.51 18.03 4.79
C ASN A 84 -14.23 16.50 4.91
N GLU A 85 -15.25 15.67 5.03
CA GLU A 85 -15.08 14.23 5.27
C GLU A 85 -14.44 13.54 4.06
N GLN A 86 -14.72 13.99 2.84
CA GLN A 86 -14.05 13.47 1.63
C GLN A 86 -12.57 13.88 1.57
N PHE A 87 -12.27 15.09 2.04
CA PHE A 87 -10.90 15.54 2.23
C PHE A 87 -10.21 14.72 3.34
N TYR A 88 -10.89 14.44 4.44
CA TYR A 88 -10.41 13.56 5.51
C TYR A 88 -10.34 12.09 5.09
N GLU A 89 -11.25 11.58 4.26
CA GLU A 89 -11.18 10.23 3.69
C GLU A 89 -9.98 10.06 2.77
N PHE A 90 -9.63 11.10 2.00
CA PHE A 90 -8.39 11.12 1.23
C PHE A 90 -7.17 10.97 2.15
N PHE A 91 -7.11 11.73 3.25
CA PHE A 91 -6.02 11.62 4.22
C PHE A 91 -6.07 10.35 5.07
N ARG A 92 -7.24 9.81 5.35
CA ARG A 92 -7.42 8.56 6.10
C ARG A 92 -6.74 7.38 5.44
N ARG A 93 -6.59 7.40 4.13
CA ARG A 93 -5.85 6.39 3.38
C ARG A 93 -4.34 6.42 3.68
N PHE A 94 -3.84 7.54 4.20
CA PHE A 94 -2.41 7.80 4.44
C PHE A 94 -2.05 7.94 5.92
N MET A 95 -3.04 7.96 6.82
CA MET A 95 -2.82 8.04 8.26
C MET A 95 -2.93 6.67 8.91
N PRO A 96 -2.07 6.35 9.90
CA PRO A 96 -2.31 5.22 10.78
C PRO A 96 -3.67 5.42 11.49
N PRO A 97 -4.44 4.33 11.76
CA PRO A 97 -5.78 4.41 12.35
C PRO A 97 -5.85 5.20 13.67
N ASP A 98 -4.74 5.29 14.39
CA ASP A 98 -4.64 5.92 15.70
C ASP A 98 -4.31 7.43 15.65
N ALA A 99 -4.00 7.98 14.49
CA ALA A 99 -3.61 9.39 14.30
C ALA A 99 -4.76 10.32 13.91
N LEU A 100 -5.97 9.79 13.70
CA LEU A 100 -7.13 10.58 13.34
C LEU A 100 -7.71 11.26 14.60
N PRO A 101 -7.91 12.59 14.59
CA PRO A 101 -8.77 13.23 15.57
C PRO A 101 -10.17 12.65 15.40
N LEU A 102 -10.63 11.89 16.38
CA LEU A 102 -12.02 11.42 16.41
C LEU A 102 -12.93 12.65 16.29
N PRO A 103 -13.93 12.65 15.40
CA PRO A 103 -14.94 13.68 15.38
C PRO A 103 -15.51 13.74 16.80
N ARG A 104 -15.42 14.90 17.46
CA ARG A 104 -16.07 15.11 18.75
C ARG A 104 -17.56 14.87 18.53
N GLN A 105 -18.07 13.78 19.06
CA GLN A 105 -19.50 13.55 19.15
C GLN A 105 -20.10 14.76 19.84
N SER A 106 -20.87 15.54 19.10
CA SER A 106 -21.69 16.57 19.70
C SER A 106 -22.60 15.91 20.73
N PRO A 107 -22.80 16.51 21.94
CA PRO A 107 -23.65 15.93 22.95
C PRO A 107 -25.04 15.68 22.36
N GLN A 108 -25.44 14.43 22.28
CA GLN A 108 -26.80 14.07 21.86
C GLN A 108 -27.77 14.67 22.86
N ASN A 109 -28.62 15.59 22.38
CA ASN A 109 -29.72 16.10 23.15
C ASN A 109 -30.77 14.97 23.33
N PRO A 110 -31.06 14.50 24.57
CA PRO A 110 -31.90 13.33 24.82
C PRO A 110 -33.39 13.54 24.52
N GLN A 111 -33.81 14.72 24.07
CA GLN A 111 -35.22 15.09 24.02
C GLN A 111 -35.92 14.91 22.66
N ASN A 112 -35.34 14.22 21.67
CA ASN A 112 -36.06 13.95 20.42
C ASN A 112 -35.92 12.49 19.93
N PRO A 113 -36.74 11.53 20.46
CA PRO A 113 -36.59 10.11 20.16
C PRO A 113 -37.28 9.63 18.87
N ARG A 114 -37.66 10.51 17.93
CA ARG A 114 -38.38 10.11 16.71
C ARG A 114 -37.76 10.68 15.41
N ARG A 115 -36.53 10.28 15.10
CA ARG A 115 -36.06 10.25 13.72
C ARG A 115 -35.42 8.89 13.49
N ASN A 116 -36.16 7.98 12.85
CA ASN A 116 -35.59 6.81 12.20
C ASN A 116 -34.47 7.31 11.26
N PRO A 117 -33.26 6.75 11.35
CA PRO A 117 -32.25 6.99 10.33
C PRO A 117 -32.77 6.43 9.01
N ARG A 118 -33.34 7.28 8.17
CA ARG A 118 -33.68 6.91 6.80
C ARG A 118 -32.36 6.56 6.12
N ALA A 119 -32.29 5.38 5.51
CA ALA A 119 -31.15 4.98 4.69
C ALA A 119 -30.80 6.13 3.72
N PRO A 120 -29.50 6.40 3.47
CA PRO A 120 -29.09 7.41 2.53
C PRO A 120 -29.72 7.10 1.17
N SER A 121 -30.59 7.98 0.69
CA SER A 121 -31.17 7.86 -0.64
C SER A 121 -30.12 8.22 -1.68
N ALA A 122 -30.10 7.51 -2.81
CA ALA A 122 -29.29 7.88 -3.96
C ALA A 122 -29.49 9.37 -4.31
N PRO A 123 -28.45 10.09 -4.79
CA PRO A 123 -28.57 11.49 -5.15
C PRO A 123 -29.65 11.68 -6.20
N SER A 124 -30.49 12.70 -6.02
CA SER A 124 -31.47 13.07 -7.04
C SER A 124 -30.74 13.52 -8.31
N PRO A 125 -31.26 13.17 -9.52
CA PRO A 125 -30.71 13.67 -10.79
C PRO A 125 -30.65 15.21 -10.85
N ASP A 126 -31.50 15.90 -10.09
CA ASP A 126 -31.60 17.37 -10.04
C ASP A 126 -30.80 17.99 -8.90
N ALA A 127 -30.02 17.20 -8.14
CA ALA A 127 -29.18 17.74 -7.07
C ALA A 127 -28.07 18.63 -7.66
N PRO A 128 -27.75 19.78 -7.02
CA PRO A 128 -26.68 20.66 -7.50
C PRO A 128 -25.33 19.95 -7.45
N LEU A 129 -24.53 20.16 -8.49
CA LEU A 129 -23.13 19.73 -8.54
C LEU A 129 -22.32 20.53 -7.51
N ARG A 130 -21.47 19.83 -6.74
CA ARG A 130 -20.53 20.43 -5.77
C ARG A 130 -19.12 19.95 -6.09
N ASP A 131 -18.14 20.78 -5.77
CA ASP A 131 -16.74 20.40 -5.88
C ASP A 131 -16.44 19.28 -4.86
N VAL A 132 -15.87 18.16 -5.34
CA VAL A 132 -15.63 16.95 -4.54
C VAL A 132 -14.17 16.51 -4.59
N GLY A 133 -13.39 17.01 -5.54
CA GLY A 133 -11.98 16.66 -5.67
C GLY A 133 -11.21 17.63 -6.54
N GLN A 134 -9.91 17.70 -6.30
CA GLN A 134 -8.99 18.52 -7.04
C GLN A 134 -7.60 17.88 -7.07
N GLY A 135 -6.94 18.00 -8.20
CA GLY A 135 -5.58 17.51 -8.40
C GLY A 135 -4.94 18.15 -9.62
N SER A 136 -3.87 17.54 -10.04
CA SER A 136 -3.12 17.89 -11.23
C SER A 136 -3.16 16.76 -12.25
N GLY A 137 -2.77 17.08 -13.47
CA GLY A 137 -2.52 16.13 -14.54
C GLY A 137 -1.46 16.67 -15.49
N PHE A 138 -1.14 15.89 -16.51
CA PHE A 138 -0.27 16.35 -17.59
C PHE A 138 -0.66 15.75 -18.93
N ILE A 139 -0.47 16.54 -19.97
CA ILE A 139 -0.84 16.22 -21.34
C ILE A 139 0.22 15.31 -21.96
N ILE A 140 -0.18 14.13 -22.45
CA ILE A 140 0.72 13.16 -23.08
C ILE A 140 0.63 13.14 -24.60
N SER A 141 -0.41 13.77 -25.17
CA SER A 141 -0.61 13.81 -26.61
C SER A 141 -1.21 15.15 -27.04
N SER A 142 -0.86 15.63 -28.23
CA SER A 142 -1.31 16.92 -28.76
C SER A 142 -2.80 16.98 -29.10
N ASP A 143 -3.48 15.84 -29.12
CA ASP A 143 -4.93 15.70 -29.33
C ASP A 143 -5.74 15.63 -28.02
N GLY A 144 -5.09 15.74 -26.83
CA GLY A 144 -5.76 15.94 -25.56
C GLY A 144 -5.90 14.74 -24.65
N TYR A 145 -5.05 13.73 -24.75
CA TYR A 145 -4.94 12.71 -23.70
C TYR A 145 -4.12 13.26 -22.54
N ILE A 146 -4.61 13.01 -21.32
CA ILE A 146 -4.07 13.53 -20.06
C ILE A 146 -3.98 12.36 -19.07
N ILE A 147 -2.88 12.30 -18.33
CA ILE A 147 -2.70 11.40 -17.20
C ILE A 147 -2.94 12.17 -15.90
N THR A 148 -3.62 11.51 -14.97
CA THR A 148 -3.81 11.94 -13.58
C THR A 148 -3.92 10.72 -12.66
N ASN A 149 -4.12 10.91 -11.36
CA ASN A 149 -4.43 9.80 -10.47
C ASN A 149 -5.91 9.41 -10.50
N ARG A 150 -6.19 8.12 -10.25
CA ARG A 150 -7.56 7.61 -10.13
C ARG A 150 -8.33 8.32 -9.01
N HIS A 151 -7.72 8.50 -7.84
CA HIS A 151 -8.37 9.11 -6.68
C HIS A 151 -8.79 10.58 -6.91
N VAL A 152 -8.24 11.24 -7.95
CA VAL A 152 -8.68 12.59 -8.35
C VAL A 152 -10.03 12.56 -9.05
N VAL A 153 -10.34 11.50 -9.81
CA VAL A 153 -11.53 11.41 -10.66
C VAL A 153 -12.58 10.41 -10.20
N VAL A 154 -12.25 9.57 -9.22
CA VAL A 154 -13.16 8.57 -8.63
C VAL A 154 -13.56 9.02 -7.24
N ILE A 155 -14.85 9.10 -7.02
CA ILE A 155 -15.48 9.50 -5.77
C ILE A 155 -16.16 8.31 -5.10
N ASN A 156 -16.51 8.48 -3.82
CA ASN A 156 -17.40 7.57 -3.14
C ASN A 156 -18.81 7.76 -3.70
N GLY A 157 -19.24 6.83 -4.56
CA GLY A 157 -20.59 6.78 -5.12
C GLY A 157 -21.64 6.40 -4.07
N GLY A 158 -22.84 6.07 -4.53
CA GLY A 158 -23.91 5.58 -3.66
C GLY A 158 -23.59 4.25 -2.99
N MET A 159 -24.42 3.84 -2.02
CA MET A 159 -24.34 2.52 -1.40
C MET A 159 -25.06 1.47 -2.28
N ASP A 160 -24.49 0.28 -2.39
CA ASP A 160 -25.16 -0.86 -2.99
C ASP A 160 -26.27 -1.42 -2.07
N ALA A 161 -27.01 -2.42 -2.56
CA ALA A 161 -28.08 -3.07 -1.81
C ALA A 161 -27.59 -3.74 -0.50
N SER A 162 -26.29 -3.96 -0.33
CA SER A 162 -25.66 -4.51 0.86
C SER A 162 -25.14 -3.43 1.82
N GLY A 163 -25.37 -2.14 1.52
CA GLY A 163 -24.88 -1.01 2.32
C GLY A 163 -23.40 -0.71 2.15
N ARG A 164 -22.76 -1.18 1.07
CA ARG A 164 -21.35 -0.90 0.76
C ARG A 164 -21.24 0.30 -0.16
N GLN A 165 -20.30 1.19 0.14
CA GLN A 165 -19.96 2.28 -0.77
C GLN A 165 -19.37 1.74 -2.05
N GLN A 166 -19.92 2.17 -3.20
CA GLN A 166 -19.43 1.82 -4.53
C GLN A 166 -18.62 3.00 -5.09
N PRO A 167 -17.39 2.79 -5.57
CA PRO A 167 -16.66 3.84 -6.26
C PRO A 167 -17.37 4.19 -7.57
N ALA A 168 -17.45 5.48 -7.86
CA ALA A 168 -18.01 5.98 -9.11
C ALA A 168 -17.11 7.10 -9.66
N PHE A 169 -17.16 7.31 -10.98
CA PHE A 169 -16.54 8.50 -11.53
C PHE A 169 -17.33 9.74 -11.10
N ALA A 170 -16.62 10.86 -10.91
CA ALA A 170 -17.26 12.14 -10.69
C ALA A 170 -18.23 12.48 -11.84
N ASP A 171 -19.34 13.15 -11.55
CA ASP A 171 -20.35 13.52 -12.55
C ASP A 171 -19.80 14.48 -13.61
N GLU A 172 -18.86 15.34 -13.21
CA GLU A 172 -18.19 16.28 -14.11
C GLU A 172 -16.70 16.34 -13.75
N VAL A 173 -15.85 16.24 -14.75
CA VAL A 173 -14.40 16.45 -14.66
C VAL A 173 -14.05 17.62 -15.57
N THR A 174 -13.41 18.63 -15.00
CA THR A 174 -12.94 19.82 -15.73
C THR A 174 -11.41 19.88 -15.70
N VAL A 175 -10.82 20.10 -16.84
CA VAL A 175 -9.39 20.34 -17.01
C VAL A 175 -9.16 21.80 -17.33
N THR A 176 -8.36 22.48 -16.50
CA THR A 176 -7.96 23.88 -16.73
C THR A 176 -6.48 23.93 -17.10
N LEU A 177 -6.20 24.50 -18.26
CA LEU A 177 -4.83 24.70 -18.74
C LEU A 177 -4.18 25.92 -18.06
N THR A 178 -2.86 26.05 -18.18
CA THR A 178 -2.12 27.22 -17.64
C THR A 178 -2.54 28.55 -18.27
N ASP A 179 -3.01 28.55 -19.53
CA ASP A 179 -3.57 29.71 -20.22
C ASP A 179 -5.03 30.01 -19.83
N LYS A 180 -5.57 29.33 -18.80
CA LYS A 180 -6.92 29.48 -18.25
C LYS A 180 -8.06 28.96 -19.15
N ARG A 181 -7.77 28.28 -20.26
CA ARG A 181 -8.80 27.58 -21.00
C ARG A 181 -9.29 26.36 -20.19
N GLU A 182 -10.59 26.20 -20.13
CA GLU A 182 -11.26 25.12 -19.45
C GLU A 182 -11.92 24.17 -20.44
N PHE A 183 -11.78 22.88 -20.19
CA PHE A 183 -12.36 21.81 -21.01
C PHE A 183 -13.07 20.81 -20.13
N LYS A 184 -14.27 20.37 -20.54
CA LYS A 184 -14.88 19.18 -19.96
C LYS A 184 -14.08 17.96 -20.42
N ALA A 185 -13.66 17.16 -19.47
CA ALA A 185 -12.89 15.98 -19.74
C ALA A 185 -13.75 14.71 -19.63
N LYS A 186 -13.56 13.80 -20.58
CA LYS A 186 -14.11 12.46 -20.50
C LYS A 186 -13.09 11.56 -19.81
N VAL A 187 -13.50 10.82 -18.78
CA VAL A 187 -12.70 9.76 -18.19
C VAL A 187 -12.67 8.59 -19.17
N VAL A 188 -11.51 8.31 -19.75
CA VAL A 188 -11.29 7.17 -20.67
C VAL A 188 -11.28 5.87 -19.89
N GLY A 189 -10.65 5.88 -18.73
CA GLY A 189 -10.60 4.77 -17.79
C GLY A 189 -9.72 5.11 -16.60
N ALA A 190 -9.85 4.29 -15.55
CA ALA A 190 -9.03 4.42 -14.36
C ALA A 190 -8.72 3.04 -13.76
N ASP A 191 -7.54 2.91 -13.17
CA ASP A 191 -7.07 1.69 -12.55
C ASP A 191 -6.87 1.86 -11.04
N GLU A 192 -7.57 1.05 -10.27
CA GLU A 192 -7.55 1.15 -8.81
C GLU A 192 -6.21 0.73 -8.18
N ARG A 193 -5.58 -0.29 -8.74
CA ARG A 193 -4.40 -0.90 -8.14
C ARG A 193 -3.12 -0.09 -8.36
N THR A 194 -3.07 0.69 -9.43
CA THR A 194 -1.92 1.56 -9.72
C THR A 194 -2.23 3.03 -9.48
N ASP A 195 -3.49 3.36 -9.14
CA ASP A 195 -3.96 4.73 -8.94
C ASP A 195 -3.74 5.65 -10.15
N VAL A 196 -3.86 5.12 -11.37
CA VAL A 196 -3.71 5.85 -12.63
C VAL A 196 -5.07 6.05 -13.30
N ALA A 197 -5.31 7.23 -13.84
CA ALA A 197 -6.44 7.54 -14.69
C ALA A 197 -6.00 8.25 -15.97
N VAL A 198 -6.77 8.02 -17.06
CA VAL A 198 -6.59 8.71 -18.33
C VAL A 198 -7.85 9.51 -18.63
N LEU A 199 -7.64 10.79 -18.96
CA LEU A 199 -8.67 11.71 -19.38
C LEU A 199 -8.50 12.05 -20.87
N LYS A 200 -9.58 12.50 -21.52
CA LYS A 200 -9.58 13.01 -22.88
C LYS A 200 -10.36 14.33 -22.92
N ILE A 201 -9.72 15.37 -23.41
CA ILE A 201 -10.36 16.67 -23.72
C ILE A 201 -10.47 16.84 -25.23
N ASP A 202 -11.45 17.60 -25.66
CA ASP A 202 -11.66 17.93 -27.08
C ASP A 202 -10.88 19.20 -27.45
N ALA A 203 -9.58 19.01 -27.68
CA ALA A 203 -8.65 20.06 -28.07
C ALA A 203 -7.49 19.47 -28.89
N THR A 204 -6.87 20.31 -29.71
CA THR A 204 -5.75 19.93 -30.57
C THR A 204 -4.61 20.94 -30.47
N GLY A 205 -3.41 20.55 -30.91
CA GLY A 205 -2.25 21.45 -30.86
C GLY A 205 -1.75 21.74 -29.46
N LEU A 206 -2.07 20.87 -28.49
CA LEU A 206 -1.70 21.05 -27.10
C LEU A 206 -0.21 20.76 -26.86
N PRO A 207 0.44 21.50 -25.95
CA PRO A 207 1.77 21.14 -25.47
C PRO A 207 1.70 19.81 -24.75
N LYS A 208 2.67 18.93 -24.98
CA LYS A 208 2.76 17.62 -24.35
C LYS A 208 4.11 17.40 -23.70
N VAL A 209 4.14 16.62 -22.64
CA VAL A 209 5.38 16.24 -21.96
C VAL A 209 6.23 15.26 -22.76
N ASN A 210 7.51 15.21 -22.45
CA ASN A 210 8.41 14.14 -22.89
C ASN A 210 8.38 13.01 -21.86
N ILE A 211 8.05 11.79 -22.31
CA ILE A 211 8.03 10.61 -21.44
C ILE A 211 9.44 10.06 -21.31
N GLY A 212 9.91 9.95 -20.08
CA GLY A 212 11.22 9.41 -19.73
C GLY A 212 11.21 7.90 -19.49
N ASN A 213 12.20 7.45 -18.74
CA ASN A 213 12.33 6.04 -18.34
C ASN A 213 12.70 5.95 -16.86
N SER A 214 11.74 5.53 -16.04
CA SER A 214 11.91 5.40 -14.58
C SER A 214 12.94 4.35 -14.16
N ASP A 215 13.22 3.34 -14.99
CA ASP A 215 14.21 2.30 -14.66
C ASP A 215 15.64 2.84 -14.70
N LYS A 216 15.89 3.89 -15.50
CA LYS A 216 17.20 4.53 -15.63
C LYS A 216 17.50 5.52 -14.51
N LEU A 217 16.52 5.95 -13.71
CA LEU A 217 16.74 6.83 -12.56
C LEU A 217 17.73 6.22 -11.58
N LYS A 218 18.51 7.08 -10.93
CA LYS A 218 19.42 6.69 -9.85
C LYS A 218 19.06 7.44 -8.58
N VAL A 219 19.26 6.80 -7.44
CA VAL A 219 19.15 7.46 -6.13
C VAL A 219 20.18 8.60 -6.08
N GLY A 220 19.74 9.77 -5.60
CA GLY A 220 20.52 10.99 -5.59
C GLY A 220 20.36 11.90 -6.82
N GLU A 221 19.69 11.45 -7.91
CA GLU A 221 19.37 12.33 -9.04
C GLU A 221 18.32 13.37 -8.65
N TRP A 222 18.50 14.62 -9.11
CA TRP A 222 17.52 15.67 -8.94
C TRP A 222 16.24 15.39 -9.70
N VAL A 223 15.12 15.69 -9.06
CA VAL A 223 13.77 15.62 -9.64
C VAL A 223 12.96 16.85 -9.27
N VAL A 224 12.01 17.20 -10.13
CA VAL A 224 11.16 18.38 -9.98
C VAL A 224 9.70 17.93 -10.08
N ALA A 225 8.94 18.15 -9.02
CA ALA A 225 7.50 17.93 -9.02
C ALA A 225 6.79 19.23 -9.44
N ILE A 226 5.91 19.13 -10.42
CA ILE A 226 5.09 20.25 -10.86
C ILE A 226 3.62 19.86 -10.70
N GLY A 227 2.84 20.77 -10.12
CA GLY A 227 1.40 20.64 -10.00
C GLY A 227 0.72 21.97 -10.26
N SER A 228 -0.60 21.95 -10.43
CA SER A 228 -1.45 23.13 -10.62
C SER A 228 -2.58 23.14 -9.56
N PRO A 229 -2.24 23.28 -8.27
CA PRO A 229 -3.23 23.30 -7.21
C PRO A 229 -4.14 24.50 -7.34
N PHE A 230 -5.43 24.33 -7.04
CA PHE A 230 -6.44 25.39 -6.99
C PHE A 230 -6.64 26.19 -8.30
N GLY A 231 -6.20 25.65 -9.45
CA GLY A 231 -6.31 26.37 -10.74
C GLY A 231 -5.44 27.62 -10.85
N PHE A 232 -4.49 27.79 -9.92
CA PHE A 232 -3.47 28.84 -9.98
C PHE A 232 -2.33 28.49 -10.92
N GLU A 233 -1.31 29.34 -10.97
CA GLU A 233 -0.05 29.05 -11.65
C GLU A 233 0.60 27.79 -11.08
N ASN A 234 1.47 27.20 -11.89
CA ASN A 234 2.15 25.97 -11.51
C ASN A 234 2.91 26.12 -10.18
N THR A 235 2.71 25.18 -9.28
CA THR A 235 3.51 25.03 -8.07
C THR A 235 4.65 24.05 -8.36
N VAL A 236 5.87 24.48 -8.11
CA VAL A 236 7.09 23.74 -8.41
C VAL A 236 7.84 23.44 -7.13
N THR A 237 8.21 22.21 -6.95
CA THR A 237 9.10 21.77 -5.86
C THR A 237 10.20 20.90 -6.40
N ALA A 238 11.40 20.98 -5.82
CA ALA A 238 12.55 20.19 -6.22
C ALA A 238 13.09 19.38 -5.06
N GLY A 239 13.68 18.25 -5.38
CA GLY A 239 14.31 17.33 -4.44
C GLY A 239 15.12 16.29 -5.19
N ILE A 240 15.44 15.20 -4.53
CA ILE A 240 16.19 14.10 -5.14
C ILE A 240 15.39 12.79 -5.11
N VAL A 241 15.79 11.84 -5.91
CA VAL A 241 15.34 10.45 -5.76
C VAL A 241 15.96 9.89 -4.48
N SER A 242 15.17 9.77 -3.42
CA SER A 242 15.63 9.25 -2.12
C SER A 242 15.70 7.73 -2.09
N ALA A 243 14.79 7.04 -2.80
CA ALA A 243 14.80 5.59 -2.97
C ALA A 243 14.07 5.18 -4.27
N LYS A 244 14.41 4.00 -4.78
CA LYS A 244 13.71 3.34 -5.88
C LYS A 244 13.03 2.08 -5.35
N SER A 245 11.94 1.69 -5.99
CA SER A 245 11.22 0.45 -5.66
C SER A 245 10.80 0.37 -4.19
N ARG A 246 10.33 1.52 -3.62
CA ARG A 246 9.80 1.53 -2.26
C ARG A 246 8.55 0.68 -2.20
N ASP A 247 8.63 -0.41 -1.46
CA ASP A 247 7.50 -1.31 -1.25
C ASP A 247 6.62 -0.78 -0.12
N THR A 248 5.42 -0.37 -0.46
CA THR A 248 4.37 0.07 0.47
C THR A 248 3.24 -0.96 0.58
N GLY A 249 3.43 -2.14 -0.06
CA GLY A 249 2.37 -3.14 -0.22
C GLY A 249 1.47 -2.88 -1.44
N ASP A 250 1.74 -1.85 -2.22
CA ASP A 250 1.03 -1.55 -3.47
C ASP A 250 1.62 -2.31 -4.66
N LEU A 251 0.83 -2.46 -5.72
CA LEU A 251 1.23 -3.22 -6.91
C LEU A 251 2.44 -2.59 -7.62
N ALA A 252 2.48 -1.26 -7.74
CA ALA A 252 3.61 -0.54 -8.29
C ALA A 252 4.57 -0.11 -7.16
N PRO A 253 5.86 -0.48 -7.22
CA PRO A 253 6.83 0.06 -6.28
C PRO A 253 7.06 1.54 -6.59
N PHE A 254 6.96 2.39 -5.59
CA PHE A 254 7.09 3.83 -5.75
C PHE A 254 8.54 4.31 -5.90
N ILE A 255 8.69 5.42 -6.61
CA ILE A 255 9.85 6.31 -6.50
C ILE A 255 9.62 7.17 -5.25
N GLN A 256 10.54 7.11 -4.30
CA GLN A 256 10.54 8.00 -3.14
C GLN A 256 11.38 9.24 -3.45
N THR A 257 10.87 10.42 -3.12
CA THR A 257 11.58 11.70 -3.24
C THR A 257 11.31 12.59 -2.02
N ASP A 258 12.20 13.52 -1.75
CA ASP A 258 12.02 14.60 -0.79
C ASP A 258 11.53 15.91 -1.43
N ALA A 259 11.26 15.91 -2.75
CA ALA A 259 10.49 16.98 -3.36
C ALA A 259 9.12 17.09 -2.68
N ALA A 260 8.76 18.27 -2.19
CA ALA A 260 7.53 18.44 -1.42
C ALA A 260 6.29 18.24 -2.31
N VAL A 261 5.48 17.26 -1.96
CA VAL A 261 4.17 17.02 -2.57
C VAL A 261 3.10 17.31 -1.53
N ASN A 262 2.11 18.10 -1.89
CA ASN A 262 0.95 18.44 -1.07
C ASN A 262 -0.33 18.25 -1.89
N VAL A 263 -1.48 18.44 -1.23
CA VAL A 263 -2.80 18.44 -1.88
C VAL A 263 -2.78 19.37 -3.09
N GLY A 264 -3.26 18.85 -4.22
CA GLY A 264 -3.26 19.54 -5.50
C GLY A 264 -2.12 19.16 -6.44
N ASN A 265 -0.99 18.64 -5.94
CA ASN A 265 0.10 18.12 -6.78
C ASN A 265 -0.13 16.66 -7.22
N SER A 266 -1.07 15.93 -6.58
CA SER A 266 -1.42 14.55 -6.95
C SER A 266 -1.90 14.46 -8.39
N GLY A 267 -1.37 13.50 -9.16
CA GLY A 267 -1.61 13.35 -10.60
C GLY A 267 -0.69 14.18 -11.48
N GLY A 268 0.03 15.17 -10.92
CA GLY A 268 1.03 15.95 -11.62
C GLY A 268 2.32 15.17 -11.89
N PRO A 269 3.13 15.62 -12.87
CA PRO A 269 4.37 14.95 -13.25
C PRO A 269 5.50 15.15 -12.23
N LEU A 270 6.35 14.14 -12.11
CA LEU A 270 7.69 14.22 -11.55
C LEU A 270 8.68 14.22 -12.70
N PHE A 271 9.39 15.32 -12.91
CA PHE A 271 10.36 15.48 -13.98
C PHE A 271 11.78 15.13 -13.53
N SER A 272 12.58 14.59 -14.44
CA SER A 272 14.03 14.60 -14.34
C SER A 272 14.58 15.98 -14.75
N THR A 273 15.84 16.26 -14.45
CA THR A 273 16.52 17.50 -14.89
C THR A 273 16.66 17.62 -16.41
N ARG A 274 16.34 16.58 -17.17
CA ARG A 274 16.32 16.60 -18.65
C ARG A 274 14.95 17.02 -19.22
N GLY A 275 13.98 17.37 -18.39
CA GLY A 275 12.61 17.70 -18.83
C GLY A 275 11.80 16.46 -19.25
N GLU A 276 12.18 15.27 -18.77
CA GLU A 276 11.44 14.05 -19.04
C GLU A 276 10.60 13.67 -17.81
N VAL A 277 9.35 13.29 -17.99
CA VAL A 277 8.51 12.77 -16.91
C VAL A 277 9.01 11.38 -16.55
N VAL A 278 9.38 11.19 -15.28
CA VAL A 278 9.89 9.94 -14.72
C VAL A 278 8.95 9.30 -13.71
N GLY A 279 7.93 10.03 -13.26
CA GLY A 279 6.90 9.52 -12.36
C GLY A 279 5.67 10.41 -12.30
N VAL A 280 4.63 9.94 -11.62
CA VAL A 280 3.40 10.66 -11.31
C VAL A 280 3.29 10.81 -9.81
N ASN A 281 3.20 12.05 -9.32
CA ASN A 281 3.04 12.32 -7.90
C ASN A 281 1.71 11.72 -7.42
N SER A 282 1.73 10.91 -6.38
CA SER A 282 0.52 10.20 -5.92
C SER A 282 0.27 10.38 -4.44
N GLN A 283 1.25 10.11 -3.60
CA GLN A 283 1.06 9.97 -2.15
C GLN A 283 2.18 10.68 -1.37
N ILE A 284 1.88 11.02 -0.12
CA ILE A 284 2.88 11.40 0.89
C ILE A 284 2.81 10.42 2.05
N PHE A 285 3.95 10.16 2.67
CA PHE A 285 3.98 9.48 3.96
C PHE A 285 3.77 10.52 5.05
N THR A 286 2.69 10.42 5.82
CA THR A 286 2.33 11.43 6.80
C THR A 286 1.70 10.82 8.05
N GLY A 287 1.95 11.44 9.21
CA GLY A 287 1.28 11.09 10.47
C GLY A 287 0.16 12.07 10.86
N ASN A 288 0.11 13.25 10.23
CA ASN A 288 -0.83 14.32 10.58
C ASN A 288 -1.44 15.04 9.36
N GLY A 289 -1.30 14.47 8.16
CA GLY A 289 -1.83 15.02 6.90
C GLY A 289 -0.90 16.01 6.19
N GLY A 290 0.22 16.40 6.79
CA GLY A 290 1.22 17.28 6.18
C GLY A 290 2.43 16.53 5.64
N TYR A 291 3.17 17.15 4.74
CA TYR A 291 4.43 16.65 4.21
C TYR A 291 5.49 16.50 5.31
N LEU A 292 6.08 15.31 5.45
CA LEU A 292 7.11 14.97 6.43
C LEU A 292 8.46 14.58 5.79
N GLY A 293 8.75 15.06 4.58
CA GLY A 293 9.99 14.72 3.88
C GLY A 293 9.95 13.45 3.05
N ILE A 294 8.78 12.82 2.89
CA ILE A 294 8.63 11.59 2.10
C ILE A 294 7.44 11.76 1.16
N SER A 295 7.74 11.87 -0.13
CA SER A 295 6.78 11.83 -1.23
C SER A 295 6.97 10.57 -2.06
N LEU A 296 5.88 10.06 -2.61
CA LEU A 296 5.84 8.82 -3.37
C LEU A 296 5.25 9.12 -4.76
N ALA A 297 5.99 8.75 -5.81
CA ALA A 297 5.56 8.89 -7.20
C ALA A 297 5.48 7.51 -7.87
N ILE A 298 4.43 7.30 -8.66
CA ILE A 298 4.26 6.08 -9.47
C ILE A 298 5.26 6.14 -10.63
N PRO A 299 6.10 5.12 -10.85
CA PRO A 299 7.06 5.11 -11.95
C PRO A 299 6.40 5.27 -13.32
N ILE A 300 6.96 6.13 -14.17
CA ILE A 300 6.33 6.46 -15.48
C ILE A 300 6.20 5.23 -16.39
N ASN A 301 7.11 4.26 -16.32
CA ASN A 301 6.99 3.03 -17.12
C ASN A 301 5.71 2.28 -16.78
N THR A 302 5.40 2.13 -15.49
CA THR A 302 4.13 1.52 -15.00
C THR A 302 2.92 2.34 -15.44
N VAL A 303 3.01 3.68 -15.30
CA VAL A 303 1.91 4.58 -15.70
C VAL A 303 1.60 4.44 -17.20
N MET A 304 2.62 4.43 -18.06
CA MET A 304 2.42 4.33 -19.50
C MET A 304 1.91 2.95 -19.94
N GLU A 305 2.33 1.88 -19.28
CA GLU A 305 1.78 0.54 -19.52
C GLU A 305 0.27 0.50 -19.23
N VAL A 306 -0.14 1.05 -18.09
CA VAL A 306 -1.56 1.15 -17.69
C VAL A 306 -2.31 2.10 -18.62
N ALA A 307 -1.78 3.30 -18.88
CA ALA A 307 -2.43 4.31 -19.73
C ALA A 307 -2.68 3.79 -21.15
N ASN A 308 -1.73 3.08 -21.74
CA ASN A 308 -1.91 2.49 -23.07
C ASN A 308 -3.06 1.48 -23.11
N GLN A 309 -3.22 0.65 -22.07
CA GLN A 309 -4.34 -0.27 -21.97
C GLN A 309 -5.68 0.47 -21.78
N LEU A 310 -5.70 1.51 -20.93
CA LEU A 310 -6.88 2.34 -20.71
C LEU A 310 -7.30 3.06 -21.99
N MET A 311 -6.36 3.63 -22.75
CA MET A 311 -6.64 4.28 -24.04
C MET A 311 -7.19 3.30 -25.09
N ALA A 312 -6.67 2.07 -25.11
CA ALA A 312 -7.06 1.07 -26.09
C ALA A 312 -8.42 0.41 -25.78
N THR A 313 -8.72 0.15 -24.51
CA THR A 313 -9.86 -0.71 -24.12
C THR A 313 -10.74 -0.12 -23.01
N GLY A 314 -10.35 1.00 -22.40
CA GLY A 314 -11.00 1.57 -21.22
C GLY A 314 -10.73 0.82 -19.91
N LYS A 315 -10.00 -0.28 -19.96
CA LYS A 315 -9.78 -1.18 -18.83
C LYS A 315 -8.35 -1.72 -18.81
N VAL A 316 -7.85 -2.06 -17.62
CA VAL A 316 -6.57 -2.75 -17.45
C VAL A 316 -6.83 -4.25 -17.30
N ARG A 317 -6.33 -5.03 -18.25
CA ARG A 317 -6.37 -6.49 -18.18
C ARG A 317 -5.23 -6.99 -17.33
N ARG A 318 -5.53 -7.94 -16.46
CA ARG A 318 -4.54 -8.60 -15.61
C ARG A 318 -4.60 -10.09 -15.80
N SER A 319 -3.46 -10.72 -15.61
CA SER A 319 -3.36 -12.17 -15.64
C SER A 319 -3.23 -12.75 -14.24
N ARG A 320 -3.69 -14.00 -14.09
CA ARG A 320 -3.55 -14.78 -12.86
C ARG A 320 -3.27 -16.24 -13.20
N ILE A 321 -2.91 -17.02 -12.19
CA ILE A 321 -2.65 -18.45 -12.35
C ILE A 321 -3.69 -19.34 -11.66
N GLY A 322 -4.57 -18.76 -10.82
CA GLY A 322 -5.62 -19.46 -10.11
C GLY A 322 -5.19 -20.05 -8.77
N VAL A 323 -4.44 -19.24 -7.99
CA VAL A 323 -4.04 -19.57 -6.61
C VAL A 323 -4.51 -18.49 -5.66
N ALA A 324 -4.95 -18.89 -4.47
CA ALA A 324 -5.03 -18.02 -3.31
C ALA A 324 -3.69 -18.10 -2.56
N LEU A 325 -3.07 -16.95 -2.30
CA LEU A 325 -1.81 -16.86 -1.57
C LEU A 325 -2.07 -16.49 -0.12
N ASP A 326 -1.28 -17.04 0.81
CA ASP A 326 -1.40 -16.74 2.23
C ASP A 326 -0.87 -15.33 2.51
N PRO A 327 -1.68 -14.42 3.08
CA PRO A 327 -1.24 -13.06 3.40
C PRO A 327 -0.31 -13.00 4.61
N THR A 328 -0.14 -14.09 5.35
CA THR A 328 0.73 -14.13 6.52
C THR A 328 2.20 -14.05 6.09
N PRO A 329 2.96 -13.05 6.56
CA PRO A 329 4.38 -12.98 6.26
C PRO A 329 5.11 -14.23 6.75
N PHE A 330 6.05 -14.72 5.97
CA PHE A 330 6.88 -15.86 6.34
C PHE A 330 7.80 -15.46 7.50
N SER A 331 7.51 -15.95 8.71
CA SER A 331 8.38 -15.77 9.87
C SER A 331 9.55 -16.76 9.84
N GLU A 332 10.66 -16.44 10.52
CA GLU A 332 11.78 -17.38 10.68
C GLU A 332 11.32 -18.68 11.36
N ASP A 333 10.43 -18.59 12.35
CA ASP A 333 9.86 -19.74 13.04
C ASP A 333 9.04 -20.63 12.10
N LEU A 334 8.26 -20.02 11.19
CA LEU A 334 7.49 -20.77 10.19
C LEU A 334 8.42 -21.46 9.18
N ALA A 335 9.45 -20.76 8.72
CA ALA A 335 10.44 -21.34 7.81
C ALA A 335 11.16 -22.53 8.46
N GLU A 336 11.61 -22.38 9.71
CA GLU A 336 12.26 -23.45 10.47
C GLU A 336 11.33 -24.65 10.68
N ALA A 337 10.07 -24.41 11.09
CA ALA A 337 9.07 -25.46 11.32
C ALA A 337 8.74 -26.24 10.04
N LEU A 338 8.77 -25.60 8.89
CA LEU A 338 8.52 -26.23 7.59
C LEU A 338 9.79 -26.79 6.92
N GLY A 339 10.97 -26.61 7.52
CA GLY A 339 12.25 -27.07 6.95
C GLY A 339 12.73 -26.25 5.76
N LEU A 340 12.32 -24.97 5.68
CA LEU A 340 12.74 -24.02 4.66
C LEU A 340 14.03 -23.31 5.05
N PRO A 341 14.83 -22.84 4.08
CA PRO A 341 15.94 -21.93 4.37
C PRO A 341 15.42 -20.65 5.07
N LYS A 342 16.08 -20.22 6.15
CA LYS A 342 15.68 -19.06 6.96
C LYS A 342 15.65 -17.72 6.17
N LYS A 343 16.36 -17.65 5.04
CA LYS A 343 16.33 -16.50 4.13
C LYS A 343 15.63 -16.88 2.85
N ASP A 344 14.78 -15.97 2.37
CA ASP A 344 14.06 -16.09 1.08
C ASP A 344 13.08 -17.27 1.01
N ALA A 345 12.27 -17.42 2.07
CA ALA A 345 11.29 -18.50 2.16
C ALA A 345 10.30 -18.52 0.99
N GLY A 346 9.85 -17.36 0.50
CA GLY A 346 8.91 -17.27 -0.60
C GLY A 346 7.48 -16.94 -0.15
N VAL A 347 6.48 -17.26 -0.98
CA VAL A 347 5.05 -16.99 -0.76
C VAL A 347 4.29 -18.31 -0.75
N MET A 348 3.52 -18.56 0.31
CA MET A 348 2.78 -19.80 0.44
C MET A 348 1.48 -19.78 -0.36
N VAL A 349 1.17 -20.89 -1.01
CA VAL A 349 -0.11 -21.16 -1.64
C VAL A 349 -1.08 -21.65 -0.57
N ALA A 350 -2.09 -20.84 -0.25
CA ALA A 350 -3.15 -21.19 0.69
C ALA A 350 -4.16 -22.15 0.07
N ASN A 351 -4.55 -21.91 -1.19
CA ASN A 351 -5.51 -22.75 -1.89
C ASN A 351 -5.29 -22.70 -3.42
N ILE A 352 -5.79 -23.70 -4.12
CA ILE A 352 -5.82 -23.75 -5.59
C ILE A 352 -7.29 -23.62 -6.02
N GLU A 353 -7.54 -22.73 -6.96
CA GLU A 353 -8.87 -22.61 -7.56
C GLU A 353 -9.11 -23.74 -8.57
N PRO A 354 -10.29 -24.39 -8.56
CA PRO A 354 -10.61 -25.47 -9.49
C PRO A 354 -10.68 -24.97 -10.95
N ASN A 355 -10.36 -25.84 -11.88
CA ASN A 355 -10.35 -25.61 -13.32
C ASN A 355 -9.35 -24.54 -13.80
N THR A 356 -8.36 -24.18 -13.01
CA THR A 356 -7.36 -23.15 -13.33
C THR A 356 -6.04 -23.74 -13.86
N PRO A 357 -5.17 -22.93 -14.47
CA PRO A 357 -3.83 -23.34 -14.86
C PRO A 357 -3.00 -23.92 -13.73
N ALA A 358 -3.14 -23.35 -12.51
CA ALA A 358 -2.42 -23.83 -11.32
C ALA A 358 -2.79 -25.28 -10.97
N GLU A 359 -4.07 -25.61 -10.96
CA GLU A 359 -4.54 -26.98 -10.72
C GLU A 359 -4.04 -27.94 -11.80
N LYS A 360 -4.20 -27.58 -13.08
CA LYS A 360 -3.78 -28.40 -14.23
C LYS A 360 -2.28 -28.66 -14.25
N ALA A 361 -1.49 -27.71 -13.77
CA ALA A 361 -0.03 -27.83 -13.66
C ALA A 361 0.42 -28.61 -12.41
N GLY A 362 -0.52 -29.03 -11.53
CA GLY A 362 -0.24 -29.80 -10.34
C GLY A 362 0.36 -28.99 -9.19
N LEU A 363 0.10 -27.67 -9.13
CA LEU A 363 0.31 -26.89 -7.92
C LEU A 363 -0.58 -27.43 -6.81
N LYS A 364 -0.13 -27.32 -5.57
CA LYS A 364 -0.85 -27.81 -4.39
C LYS A 364 -0.90 -26.73 -3.30
N ALA A 365 -1.91 -26.79 -2.48
CA ALA A 365 -1.91 -26.04 -1.22
C ALA A 365 -0.66 -26.39 -0.41
N ARG A 366 -0.08 -25.41 0.26
CA ARG A 366 1.20 -25.49 1.01
C ARG A 366 2.47 -25.49 0.15
N ASP A 367 2.37 -25.39 -1.16
CA ASP A 367 3.54 -25.06 -1.97
C ASP A 367 4.06 -23.67 -1.58
N VAL A 368 5.36 -23.48 -1.55
CA VAL A 368 5.97 -22.17 -1.34
C VAL A 368 6.63 -21.72 -2.62
N ILE A 369 6.05 -20.68 -3.24
CA ILE A 369 6.60 -20.07 -4.44
C ILE A 369 7.81 -19.24 -4.04
N GLN A 370 9.01 -19.66 -4.46
CA GLN A 370 10.27 -18.98 -4.18
C GLN A 370 10.71 -18.06 -5.32
N LYS A 371 10.39 -18.45 -6.57
CA LYS A 371 10.71 -17.64 -7.76
C LYS A 371 9.57 -17.74 -8.77
N VAL A 372 9.43 -16.66 -9.55
CA VAL A 372 8.59 -16.59 -10.76
C VAL A 372 9.46 -16.09 -11.91
N ASP A 373 9.58 -16.86 -12.99
CA ASP A 373 10.48 -16.59 -14.11
C ASP A 373 11.93 -16.26 -13.68
N GLY A 374 12.44 -17.02 -12.72
CA GLY A 374 13.78 -16.86 -12.15
C GLY A 374 13.94 -15.69 -11.15
N LYS A 375 12.95 -14.79 -11.03
CA LYS A 375 12.96 -13.68 -10.07
C LYS A 375 12.49 -14.16 -8.70
N ALA A 376 13.27 -13.92 -7.65
CA ALA A 376 12.88 -14.25 -6.29
C ALA A 376 11.66 -13.43 -5.84
N VAL A 377 10.72 -14.07 -5.12
CA VAL A 377 9.52 -13.45 -4.58
C VAL A 377 9.47 -13.66 -3.07
N LYS A 378 9.10 -12.61 -2.32
CA LYS A 378 9.04 -12.60 -0.86
C LYS A 378 7.65 -12.22 -0.33
N SER A 379 6.83 -11.62 -1.19
CA SER A 379 5.48 -11.14 -0.88
C SER A 379 4.49 -11.51 -1.98
N ILE A 380 3.20 -11.49 -1.64
CA ILE A 380 2.11 -11.65 -2.62
C ILE A 380 2.27 -10.62 -3.75
N VAL A 381 2.63 -9.42 -3.39
CA VAL A 381 2.79 -8.31 -4.34
C VAL A 381 3.91 -8.59 -5.34
N ASP A 382 5.01 -9.22 -4.92
CA ASP A 382 6.09 -9.63 -5.85
C ASP A 382 5.58 -10.62 -6.91
N VAL A 383 4.78 -11.60 -6.48
CA VAL A 383 4.15 -12.56 -7.39
C VAL A 383 3.20 -11.83 -8.36
N GLN A 384 2.38 -10.93 -7.84
CA GLN A 384 1.43 -10.15 -8.63
C GLN A 384 2.12 -9.24 -9.63
N ARG A 385 3.20 -8.55 -9.25
CA ARG A 385 4.00 -7.68 -10.13
C ARG A 385 4.55 -8.42 -11.34
N ILE A 386 4.87 -9.70 -11.20
CA ILE A 386 5.41 -10.51 -12.30
C ILE A 386 4.29 -11.10 -13.16
N ILE A 387 3.19 -11.54 -12.55
CA ILE A 387 2.12 -12.28 -13.24
C ILE A 387 1.11 -11.34 -13.89
N PHE A 388 0.67 -10.27 -13.20
CA PHE A 388 -0.41 -9.39 -13.67
C PHE A 388 -0.17 -8.74 -15.05
N PRO A 389 1.03 -8.26 -15.40
CA PRO A 389 1.27 -7.63 -16.70
C PRO A 389 1.39 -8.62 -17.86
N LYS A 390 1.45 -9.92 -17.59
CA LYS A 390 1.58 -10.94 -18.64
C LYS A 390 0.32 -11.00 -19.49
N VAL A 391 0.51 -11.29 -20.79
CA VAL A 391 -0.63 -11.55 -21.68
C VAL A 391 -1.21 -12.94 -21.36
N PRO A 392 -2.54 -13.10 -21.26
CA PRO A 392 -3.17 -14.41 -21.07
C PRO A 392 -2.68 -15.45 -22.10
N GLY A 393 -2.38 -16.66 -21.64
CA GLY A 393 -1.74 -17.72 -22.44
C GLY A 393 -0.20 -17.74 -22.39
N THR A 394 0.45 -16.66 -21.95
CA THR A 394 1.92 -16.66 -21.75
C THR A 394 2.28 -17.66 -20.66
N LYS A 395 3.32 -18.47 -20.89
CA LYS A 395 3.83 -19.41 -19.91
C LYS A 395 4.73 -18.68 -18.91
N VAL A 396 4.56 -19.03 -17.63
CA VAL A 396 5.42 -18.62 -16.51
C VAL A 396 5.99 -19.86 -15.84
N THR A 397 7.22 -19.77 -15.35
CA THR A 397 7.87 -20.86 -14.60
C THR A 397 8.00 -20.48 -13.15
N LEU A 398 7.45 -21.32 -12.27
CA LEU A 398 7.49 -21.15 -10.82
C LEU A 398 8.53 -22.11 -10.24
N SER A 399 9.48 -21.59 -9.46
CA SER A 399 10.31 -22.42 -8.59
C SER A 399 9.56 -22.58 -7.27
N VAL A 400 9.10 -23.79 -6.99
CA VAL A 400 8.21 -24.11 -5.87
C VAL A 400 8.89 -25.08 -4.92
N TRP A 401 9.00 -24.71 -3.65
CA TRP A 401 9.40 -25.66 -2.61
C TRP A 401 8.18 -26.48 -2.15
N ARG A 402 8.34 -27.80 -2.14
CA ARG A 402 7.33 -28.78 -1.71
C ARG A 402 7.99 -29.91 -0.95
N SER A 403 7.63 -30.10 0.32
CA SER A 403 8.05 -31.24 1.15
C SER A 403 9.56 -31.53 1.08
N GLY A 404 10.39 -30.52 1.28
CA GLY A 404 11.86 -30.68 1.35
C GLY A 404 12.61 -30.56 0.01
N SER A 405 11.93 -30.33 -1.11
CA SER A 405 12.56 -30.22 -2.44
C SER A 405 11.99 -29.06 -3.27
N VAL A 406 12.85 -28.45 -4.08
CA VAL A 406 12.42 -27.43 -5.06
C VAL A 406 11.99 -28.11 -6.36
N LYS A 407 10.85 -27.69 -6.91
CA LYS A 407 10.30 -28.16 -8.18
C LYS A 407 10.05 -26.98 -9.11
N GLU A 408 10.36 -27.16 -10.38
CA GLU A 408 9.99 -26.20 -11.40
C GLU A 408 8.63 -26.59 -12.00
N ILE A 409 7.67 -25.65 -11.97
CA ILE A 409 6.33 -25.84 -12.52
C ILE A 409 6.08 -24.75 -13.54
N THR A 410 5.86 -25.14 -14.80
CA THR A 410 5.53 -24.21 -15.88
C THR A 410 4.05 -24.29 -16.20
N LEU A 411 3.37 -23.13 -16.23
CA LEU A 411 1.94 -23.05 -16.51
C LEU A 411 1.61 -21.76 -17.27
N PRO A 412 0.54 -21.76 -18.09
CA PRO A 412 0.08 -20.53 -18.72
C PRO A 412 -0.63 -19.65 -17.71
N VAL A 413 -0.53 -18.32 -17.87
CA VAL A 413 -1.39 -17.39 -17.15
C VAL A 413 -2.76 -17.32 -17.84
N MET A 414 -3.81 -17.06 -17.06
CA MET A 414 -5.18 -16.84 -17.56
C MET A 414 -5.62 -15.41 -17.25
N GLU A 415 -6.62 -14.90 -17.96
CA GLU A 415 -7.20 -13.60 -17.66
C GLU A 415 -7.84 -13.61 -16.27
N ALA A 416 -7.57 -12.57 -15.48
CA ALA A 416 -8.25 -12.39 -14.21
C ALA A 416 -9.72 -11.99 -14.49
N PRO A 417 -10.70 -12.51 -13.75
CA PRO A 417 -12.07 -12.02 -13.86
C PRO A 417 -12.08 -10.52 -13.52
N GLU A 418 -12.97 -9.78 -14.16
CA GLU A 418 -13.27 -8.42 -13.74
C GLU A 418 -13.76 -8.50 -12.29
N GLU A 419 -12.98 -7.96 -11.35
CA GLU A 419 -13.41 -7.95 -9.96
C GLU A 419 -14.57 -6.96 -9.81
N PRO A 420 -15.80 -7.42 -9.49
CA PRO A 420 -16.75 -6.56 -8.84
C PRO A 420 -16.21 -6.39 -7.41
N ASN A 421 -15.57 -5.26 -7.11
CA ASN A 421 -15.11 -4.84 -5.77
C ASN A 421 -14.90 -6.01 -4.80
N ALA A 422 -13.70 -6.62 -4.82
CA ALA A 422 -13.38 -7.70 -3.90
C ALA A 422 -13.55 -7.22 -2.46
N PRO A 423 -14.27 -7.96 -1.60
CA PRO A 423 -14.48 -7.55 -0.22
C PRO A 423 -13.13 -7.52 0.49
N ARG A 424 -12.71 -6.34 0.93
CA ARG A 424 -11.70 -6.25 1.99
C ARG A 424 -12.22 -7.06 3.16
N VAL A 425 -11.42 -8.03 3.61
CA VAL A 425 -11.70 -8.82 4.80
C VAL A 425 -12.04 -7.87 5.95
N GLN A 426 -13.32 -7.77 6.28
CA GLN A 426 -13.75 -7.06 7.47
C GLN A 426 -13.29 -7.85 8.68
N LYS A 427 -12.67 -7.16 9.64
CA LYS A 427 -12.46 -7.68 10.98
C LYS A 427 -13.81 -8.13 11.55
N ALA A 428 -14.01 -9.43 11.64
CA ALA A 428 -15.20 -9.98 12.30
C ALA A 428 -15.21 -9.58 13.76
N THR A 429 -16.31 -8.97 14.18
CA THR A 429 -16.64 -8.75 15.60
C THR A 429 -16.90 -10.12 16.22
N PRO A 430 -16.37 -10.44 17.40
CA PRO A 430 -16.54 -11.76 17.99
C PRO A 430 -18.00 -11.98 18.42
N ALA A 431 -18.64 -12.97 17.83
CA ALA A 431 -19.87 -13.52 18.34
C ALA A 431 -19.57 -14.37 19.57
N SER A 432 -20.26 -14.13 20.65
CA SER A 432 -20.15 -14.91 21.90
C SER A 432 -20.68 -16.33 21.70
N PRO A 433 -19.99 -17.36 22.19
CA PRO A 433 -20.46 -18.73 22.06
C PRO A 433 -21.60 -19.01 23.05
N LYS A 434 -22.68 -19.58 22.55
CA LYS A 434 -23.63 -20.32 23.38
C LYS A 434 -23.08 -21.71 23.58
N GLY A 435 -22.64 -22.00 24.79
CA GLY A 435 -22.20 -23.31 25.16
C GLY A 435 -23.33 -24.18 25.66
N ASP A 436 -23.41 -25.38 25.19
CA ASP A 436 -23.99 -26.51 25.91
C ASP A 436 -22.86 -27.43 26.35
N LYS A 437 -22.74 -27.61 27.67
CA LYS A 437 -21.77 -28.48 28.31
C LYS A 437 -22.30 -29.89 28.32
N GLN A 438 -21.66 -30.78 27.55
CA GLN A 438 -21.69 -32.19 27.89
C GLN A 438 -20.37 -32.56 28.55
N ASP A 439 -20.51 -33.10 29.75
CA ASP A 439 -19.47 -33.63 30.64
C ASP A 439 -18.78 -34.82 29.97
N LYS A 440 -17.51 -34.67 29.57
CA LYS A 440 -16.67 -35.78 29.08
C LYS A 440 -15.35 -35.81 29.83
N SER A 441 -15.03 -36.96 30.36
CA SER A 441 -13.87 -37.37 31.13
C SER A 441 -12.57 -36.63 30.81
N ALA A 442 -11.87 -36.26 31.88
CA ALA A 442 -10.65 -35.45 31.92
C ALA A 442 -9.50 -36.01 31.05
N LEU A 443 -9.46 -35.67 29.78
CA LEU A 443 -8.27 -35.74 28.94
C LEU A 443 -7.32 -34.63 29.38
N LYS A 444 -6.04 -34.95 29.61
CA LYS A 444 -5.03 -33.94 29.95
C LYS A 444 -4.57 -33.24 28.67
N PRO A 445 -4.41 -31.90 28.68
CA PRO A 445 -3.86 -31.18 27.57
C PRO A 445 -2.47 -31.70 27.17
N ASN A 446 -2.19 -31.80 25.89
CA ASN A 446 -0.88 -32.18 25.39
C ASN A 446 0.16 -31.05 25.56
N ARG A 447 1.43 -31.28 25.16
CA ARG A 447 2.54 -30.31 25.31
C ARG A 447 2.32 -28.96 24.59
N LEU A 448 1.38 -28.87 23.68
CA LEU A 448 0.97 -27.61 23.05
C LEU A 448 -0.14 -26.89 23.85
N GLY A 449 -0.70 -27.57 24.85
CA GLY A 449 -1.83 -27.07 25.64
C GLY A 449 -3.19 -27.32 24.96
N LEU A 450 -3.29 -28.36 24.13
CA LEU A 450 -4.47 -28.67 23.35
C LEU A 450 -5.10 -30.00 23.76
N ILE A 451 -6.43 -30.05 23.83
CA ILE A 451 -7.25 -31.25 23.76
C ILE A 451 -7.96 -31.21 22.41
N VAL A 452 -7.89 -32.32 21.66
CA VAL A 452 -8.47 -32.42 20.33
C VAL A 452 -9.34 -33.66 20.19
N GLU A 453 -10.40 -33.55 19.40
CA GLU A 453 -11.32 -34.62 19.03
C GLU A 453 -11.36 -34.83 17.51
N GLU A 454 -11.96 -35.92 17.06
CA GLU A 454 -12.17 -36.17 15.63
C GLU A 454 -13.22 -35.22 15.08
N ALA A 455 -12.96 -34.64 13.91
CA ALA A 455 -13.94 -33.81 13.21
C ALA A 455 -15.14 -34.67 12.76
N ASP A 456 -16.33 -34.35 13.20
CA ASP A 456 -17.55 -35.02 12.76
C ASP A 456 -18.01 -34.54 11.34
N GLU A 457 -19.13 -35.03 10.83
CA GLU A 457 -19.62 -34.62 9.51
C GLU A 457 -20.08 -33.16 9.46
N ASP A 458 -20.60 -32.63 10.54
CA ASP A 458 -21.09 -31.25 10.63
C ASP A 458 -19.90 -30.28 10.72
N ASP A 459 -18.86 -30.63 11.50
CA ASP A 459 -17.58 -29.92 11.54
C ASP A 459 -16.93 -29.86 10.16
N ARG A 460 -16.87 -31.02 9.46
CA ARG A 460 -16.27 -31.09 8.11
C ARG A 460 -17.01 -30.24 7.09
N LYS A 461 -18.34 -30.17 7.19
CA LYS A 461 -19.17 -29.33 6.30
C LYS A 461 -19.02 -27.84 6.63
N SER A 462 -19.14 -27.46 7.92
CA SER A 462 -19.08 -26.05 8.35
C SER A 462 -17.71 -25.43 8.07
N LEU A 463 -16.64 -26.18 8.33
CA LEU A 463 -15.25 -25.75 8.11
C LEU A 463 -14.76 -26.00 6.68
N SER A 464 -15.55 -26.70 5.84
CA SER A 464 -15.15 -27.09 4.47
C SER A 464 -13.79 -27.82 4.46
N ILE A 465 -13.63 -28.84 5.32
CA ILE A 465 -12.41 -29.63 5.47
C ILE A 465 -12.66 -31.11 5.13
N THR A 466 -11.63 -31.79 4.65
CA THR A 466 -11.66 -33.23 4.35
C THR A 466 -10.95 -34.07 5.39
N SER A 467 -10.02 -33.48 6.16
CA SER A 467 -9.24 -34.13 7.21
C SER A 467 -8.90 -33.11 8.30
N GLY A 468 -8.47 -33.58 9.46
CA GLY A 468 -8.09 -32.72 10.57
C GLY A 468 -8.72 -33.17 11.89
N VAL A 469 -8.42 -32.43 12.95
CA VAL A 469 -8.95 -32.62 14.31
C VAL A 469 -9.49 -31.30 14.82
N ILE A 470 -10.55 -31.34 15.62
CA ILE A 470 -11.18 -30.16 16.23
C ILE A 470 -10.59 -29.93 17.61
N ILE A 471 -10.28 -28.69 17.91
CA ILE A 471 -9.83 -28.26 19.23
C ILE A 471 -11.04 -28.15 20.16
N THR A 472 -11.03 -28.87 21.28
CA THR A 472 -12.06 -28.78 22.32
C THR A 472 -11.63 -27.95 23.51
N GLU A 473 -10.36 -27.99 23.88
CA GLU A 473 -9.81 -27.14 24.93
C GLU A 473 -8.45 -26.57 24.54
N VAL A 474 -8.19 -25.34 25.03
CA VAL A 474 -6.94 -24.60 24.75
C VAL A 474 -6.36 -24.06 26.05
N SER A 475 -5.07 -24.29 26.25
CA SER A 475 -4.29 -23.78 27.38
C SER A 475 -2.84 -23.50 26.96
N GLY A 476 -2.00 -23.04 27.88
CA GLY A 476 -0.54 -22.92 27.68
C GLY A 476 -0.10 -22.20 26.40
N PRO A 477 0.85 -22.77 25.62
CA PRO A 477 1.39 -22.16 24.40
C PRO A 477 0.33 -21.87 23.33
N ALA A 478 -0.63 -22.79 23.17
CA ALA A 478 -1.68 -22.65 22.15
C ALA A 478 -2.61 -21.45 22.42
N ALA A 479 -2.92 -21.17 23.68
CA ALA A 479 -3.72 -20.01 24.05
C ALA A 479 -3.03 -18.68 23.71
N LYS A 480 -1.70 -18.61 23.85
CA LYS A 480 -0.91 -17.39 23.57
C LYS A 480 -0.94 -16.98 22.10
N ILE A 481 -1.11 -17.91 21.18
CA ILE A 481 -1.17 -17.66 19.73
C ILE A 481 -2.61 -17.50 19.22
N GLY A 482 -3.59 -17.45 20.12
CA GLY A 482 -4.99 -17.16 19.81
C GLY A 482 -5.77 -18.32 19.18
N LEU A 483 -5.37 -19.57 19.44
CA LEU A 483 -6.18 -20.74 19.16
C LEU A 483 -7.42 -20.76 20.06
N ARG A 484 -8.51 -21.33 19.58
CA ARG A 484 -9.81 -21.36 20.26
C ARG A 484 -10.46 -22.74 20.12
N PRO A 485 -11.30 -23.15 21.07
CA PRO A 485 -12.20 -24.27 20.86
C PRO A 485 -13.06 -24.05 19.59
N GLY A 486 -13.24 -25.11 18.80
CA GLY A 486 -13.90 -25.08 17.50
C GLY A 486 -12.97 -24.81 16.30
N ASP A 487 -11.71 -24.42 16.50
CA ASP A 487 -10.72 -24.36 15.42
C ASP A 487 -10.33 -25.78 14.99
N ALA A 488 -10.16 -26.02 13.68
CA ALA A 488 -9.64 -27.31 13.18
C ALA A 488 -8.14 -27.23 12.91
N ILE A 489 -7.39 -28.25 13.33
CA ILE A 489 -5.97 -28.42 12.97
C ILE A 489 -5.87 -29.40 11.82
N LEU A 490 -5.39 -28.93 10.66
CA LEU A 490 -5.29 -29.73 9.43
C LEU A 490 -3.90 -30.34 9.25
N SER A 491 -2.86 -29.68 9.75
CA SER A 491 -1.49 -30.25 9.74
C SER A 491 -0.65 -29.73 10.89
N LEU A 492 0.36 -30.52 11.24
CA LEU A 492 1.45 -30.17 12.13
C LEU A 492 2.74 -30.22 11.32
N ASN A 493 3.43 -29.07 11.23
CA ASN A 493 4.55 -28.88 10.30
C ASN A 493 4.15 -29.28 8.87
N THR A 494 4.87 -30.23 8.27
CA THR A 494 4.59 -30.75 6.93
C THR A 494 3.66 -31.98 6.92
N THR A 495 3.24 -32.48 8.09
CA THR A 495 2.45 -33.71 8.22
C THR A 495 0.96 -33.41 8.34
N GLU A 496 0.15 -33.95 7.42
CA GLU A 496 -1.30 -33.87 7.46
C GLU A 496 -1.87 -34.67 8.64
N ILE A 497 -2.84 -34.10 9.35
CA ILE A 497 -3.47 -34.73 10.51
C ILE A 497 -4.75 -35.43 10.06
N LYS A 498 -4.87 -36.72 10.40
CA LYS A 498 -6.02 -37.57 10.06
C LYS A 498 -6.80 -38.06 11.29
N SER A 499 -6.19 -38.02 12.47
CA SER A 499 -6.84 -38.47 13.71
C SER A 499 -6.23 -37.80 14.95
N PRO A 500 -6.98 -37.74 16.08
CA PRO A 500 -6.46 -37.25 17.36
C PRO A 500 -5.26 -38.03 17.88
N ALA A 501 -5.27 -39.38 17.71
CA ALA A 501 -4.17 -40.23 18.12
C ALA A 501 -2.88 -39.86 17.35
N GLN A 502 -2.94 -39.75 16.02
CA GLN A 502 -1.80 -39.33 15.20
C GLN A 502 -1.28 -37.95 15.64
N PHE A 503 -2.18 -37.00 15.89
CA PHE A 503 -1.80 -35.66 16.33
C PHE A 503 -1.03 -35.69 17.65
N ASN A 504 -1.55 -36.38 18.65
CA ASN A 504 -0.93 -36.47 19.95
C ASN A 504 0.42 -37.24 19.91
N ASP A 505 0.53 -38.26 19.08
CA ASP A 505 1.81 -38.99 18.86
C ASP A 505 2.87 -38.07 18.22
N LEU A 506 2.49 -37.25 17.27
CA LEU A 506 3.38 -36.25 16.66
C LEU A 506 3.79 -35.19 17.66
N VAL A 507 2.85 -34.68 18.46
CA VAL A 507 3.14 -33.69 19.51
C VAL A 507 4.09 -34.25 20.56
N ALA A 508 3.95 -35.52 20.95
CA ALA A 508 4.84 -36.16 21.92
C ALA A 508 6.30 -36.25 21.42
N LYS A 509 6.50 -36.35 20.11
CA LYS A 509 7.82 -36.45 19.45
C LYS A 509 8.48 -35.10 19.16
N LEU A 510 7.80 -33.98 19.41
CA LEU A 510 8.36 -32.64 19.17
C LEU A 510 9.59 -32.39 20.03
N GLU A 511 10.57 -31.71 19.44
CA GLU A 511 11.76 -31.26 20.15
C GLU A 511 11.43 -30.03 21.01
N ASP A 512 12.07 -29.95 22.19
CA ASP A 512 11.87 -28.81 23.10
C ASP A 512 12.35 -27.52 22.46
N LYS A 513 11.58 -26.45 22.64
CA LYS A 513 11.88 -25.07 22.16
C LYS A 513 11.98 -24.89 20.63
N LYS A 514 11.90 -25.96 19.83
CA LYS A 514 11.81 -25.77 18.37
C LYS A 514 10.43 -25.24 17.97
N PRO A 515 10.36 -24.30 17.02
CA PRO A 515 9.09 -23.81 16.54
C PRO A 515 8.32 -24.91 15.80
N VAL A 516 7.02 -24.91 15.96
CA VAL A 516 6.06 -25.83 15.36
C VAL A 516 5.03 -25.03 14.60
N ALA A 517 4.70 -25.43 13.39
CA ALA A 517 3.67 -24.83 12.57
C ALA A 517 2.39 -25.65 12.59
N LEU A 518 1.28 -25.05 12.98
CA LEU A 518 -0.06 -25.62 12.89
C LEU A 518 -0.81 -24.97 11.76
N LEU A 519 -1.33 -25.74 10.81
CA LEU A 519 -2.28 -25.25 9.83
C LEU A 519 -3.68 -25.29 10.44
N VAL A 520 -4.26 -24.14 10.67
CA VAL A 520 -5.51 -23.97 11.41
C VAL A 520 -6.60 -23.42 10.48
N LYS A 521 -7.76 -24.02 10.51
CA LYS A 521 -8.97 -23.55 9.83
C LYS A 521 -10.01 -23.16 10.87
N ARG A 522 -10.59 -21.98 10.68
CA ARG A 522 -11.70 -21.45 11.47
C ARG A 522 -12.93 -21.28 10.57
N GLU A 523 -14.11 -21.32 11.13
CA GLU A 523 -15.37 -21.14 10.41
C GLU A 523 -15.31 -19.88 9.53
N ASP A 524 -15.49 -19.06 9.18
CA ASP A 524 -15.47 -17.85 8.35
C ASP A 524 -14.09 -17.36 7.89
N ALA A 525 -13.02 -18.15 7.99
CA ALA A 525 -11.68 -17.75 7.59
C ALA A 525 -10.98 -18.78 6.70
N SER A 526 -10.06 -18.34 5.85
CA SER A 526 -9.14 -19.23 5.14
C SER A 526 -8.20 -19.95 6.13
N ALA A 527 -7.79 -21.18 5.81
CA ALA A 527 -6.78 -21.88 6.60
C ALA A 527 -5.47 -21.09 6.62
N ARG A 528 -4.85 -20.97 7.80
CA ARG A 528 -3.60 -20.23 7.99
C ARG A 528 -2.63 -20.98 8.90
N TYR A 529 -1.33 -20.74 8.73
CA TYR A 529 -0.35 -21.24 9.66
C TYR A 529 -0.23 -20.35 10.89
N LEU A 530 -0.17 -21.00 12.05
CA LEU A 530 0.19 -20.40 13.33
C LEU A 530 1.41 -21.12 13.86
N THR A 531 2.39 -20.37 14.36
CA THR A 531 3.62 -20.94 14.94
C THR A 531 3.61 -20.81 16.45
N LEU A 532 4.06 -21.84 17.13
CA LEU A 532 4.26 -21.84 18.58
C LEU A 532 5.46 -22.71 18.93
N ARG A 533 5.93 -22.58 20.18
CA ARG A 533 6.98 -23.42 20.73
C ARG A 533 6.35 -24.29 21.83
N PRO A 534 6.57 -25.61 21.80
CA PRO A 534 6.04 -26.50 22.85
C PRO A 534 6.69 -26.19 24.20
N ASP A 535 5.94 -26.42 25.28
CA ASP A 535 6.52 -26.43 26.63
C ASP A 535 7.57 -27.56 26.76
N ALA A 536 8.55 -27.34 27.62
CA ALA A 536 9.55 -28.38 27.91
C ALA A 536 8.88 -29.63 28.44
N LYS A 537 9.49 -30.82 28.15
CA LYS A 537 9.03 -32.12 28.67
C LYS A 537 9.09 -32.16 30.17
#